data_ef65c3f8d16d488ad6b12d57bbfe565e
#
_entry.id   ef65c3f8d16d488ad6b12d57bbfe565e
#
_cell.length_a   1.000
_cell.length_b   1.000
_cell.length_c   1.000
_cell.angle_alpha   90.00
_cell.angle_beta   90.00
_cell.angle_gamma   90.00
#
_symmetry.space_group_name_H-M   'P 1'
#
loop_
_entity.id
_entity.type
_entity.pdbx_description
1 polymer ?
#
loop_
_entity_poly.entity_id
_entity_poly.type
_entity_poly.pdbx_seq_one_letter_code
_entity_poly.pdbx_strand_id
1 'polypeptide(L)'
;EPFAGSAAITIHAAYHGLANHFVIGDTLRPLVELHETIIEKPATISDAYERIWSAQPEGAKAIDYFLKIREQYNRERDSERLLFLILRCVANAVRFAKNGNFSQSPDKRRRGTHPDRIRESVFAVSKLLKGKTEFCCADFATVSESASHDDLVYMDPPYQGTTDGADKRYFEQLDRERLIIRLREMTTRGVPYILSYDGQHGEKKYGEDLPADLHAYKMLVRVGRSTQGTLNGKEVITYESIYLSHGLRAPKEEPQFSFALM
;
A
#
# COMPACT_ATOMS: atom_id res chain seq x y z
N GLU A 1 -4.49 7.88 5.89
CA GLU A 1 -4.37 6.62 5.13
C GLU A 1 -4.19 5.44 6.11
N PRO A 2 -5.29 4.85 6.65
CA PRO A 2 -5.21 3.82 7.71
C PRO A 2 -4.88 2.39 7.20
N PHE A 3 -4.76 2.21 5.90
CA PHE A 3 -4.24 1.01 5.24
C PHE A 3 -3.13 1.45 4.30
N ALA A 4 -2.08 2.06 4.86
CA ALA A 4 -1.13 2.83 4.08
C ALA A 4 -0.35 1.99 3.05
N GLY A 5 -0.02 0.73 3.37
CA GLY A 5 0.75 -0.09 2.44
C GLY A 5 1.98 0.65 1.91
N SER A 6 1.95 1.13 0.67
CA SER A 6 3.02 1.95 0.07
C SER A 6 2.90 3.45 0.34
N ALA A 7 1.87 3.92 1.01
CA ALA A 7 1.51 5.33 1.24
C ALA A 7 1.40 6.16 -0.07
N ALA A 8 0.99 5.51 -1.16
CA ALA A 8 0.97 6.13 -2.48
C ALA A 8 0.02 7.33 -2.54
N ILE A 9 -1.14 7.26 -1.89
CA ILE A 9 -2.12 8.35 -1.89
C ILE A 9 -1.63 9.51 -1.02
N THR A 10 -1.05 9.23 0.14
CA THR A 10 -0.40 10.25 0.98
C THR A 10 0.70 11.00 0.21
N ILE A 11 1.59 10.27 -0.49
CA ILE A 11 2.65 10.87 -1.30
C ILE A 11 2.06 11.72 -2.44
N HIS A 12 1.03 11.21 -3.13
CA HIS A 12 0.33 11.95 -4.20
C HIS A 12 -0.32 13.23 -3.67
N ALA A 13 -1.02 13.14 -2.55
CA ALA A 13 -1.67 14.29 -1.92
C ALA A 13 -0.65 15.37 -1.50
N ALA A 14 0.48 14.96 -0.92
CA ALA A 14 1.57 15.86 -0.55
C ALA A 14 2.21 16.52 -1.78
N TYR A 15 2.45 15.75 -2.85
CA TYR A 15 3.03 16.28 -4.09
C TYR A 15 2.15 17.35 -4.74
N HIS A 16 0.84 17.17 -4.71
CA HIS A 16 -0.13 18.13 -5.27
C HIS A 16 -0.59 19.19 -4.28
N GLY A 17 -0.06 19.21 -3.05
CA GLY A 17 -0.44 20.20 -2.04
C GLY A 17 -1.91 20.13 -1.61
N LEU A 18 -2.51 18.93 -1.63
CA LEU A 18 -3.92 18.71 -1.30
C LEU A 18 -4.19 18.75 0.20
N ALA A 19 -3.17 18.53 1.02
CA ALA A 19 -3.22 18.65 2.47
C ALA A 19 -1.87 19.13 3.02
N ASN A 20 -1.88 19.63 4.26
CA ASN A 20 -0.68 20.12 4.95
C ASN A 20 -0.21 19.19 6.07
N HIS A 21 -1.04 18.24 6.45
CA HIS A 21 -0.77 17.27 7.50
C HIS A 21 -1.27 15.88 7.05
N PHE A 22 -0.54 14.82 7.42
CA PHE A 22 -0.80 13.46 6.96
C PHE A 22 -0.68 12.48 8.13
N VAL A 23 -1.53 11.45 8.13
CA VAL A 23 -1.43 10.32 9.04
C VAL A 23 -1.23 9.04 8.21
N ILE A 24 -0.08 8.41 8.35
CA ILE A 24 0.24 7.12 7.74
C ILE A 24 0.01 6.03 8.79
N GLY A 25 -1.01 5.20 8.57
CA GLY A 25 -1.38 4.12 9.47
C GLY A 25 -1.38 2.75 8.82
N ASP A 26 -0.92 1.75 9.53
CA ASP A 26 -0.98 0.34 9.12
C ASP A 26 -0.88 -0.56 10.34
N THR A 27 -1.43 -1.77 10.28
CA THR A 27 -1.26 -2.79 11.32
C THR A 27 0.13 -3.43 11.26
N LEU A 28 0.78 -3.37 10.11
CA LEU A 28 2.12 -3.91 9.89
C LEU A 28 3.20 -2.93 10.40
N ARG A 29 3.56 -3.05 11.67
CA ARG A 29 4.62 -2.23 12.30
C ARG A 29 5.87 -2.04 11.43
N PRO A 30 6.44 -3.09 10.78
CA PRO A 30 7.62 -2.91 9.93
C PRO A 30 7.41 -1.94 8.76
N LEU A 31 6.20 -1.82 8.20
CA LEU A 31 5.91 -0.85 7.14
C LEU A 31 5.83 0.58 7.69
N VAL A 32 5.18 0.76 8.84
CA VAL A 32 5.09 2.07 9.49
C VAL A 32 6.50 2.59 9.85
N GLU A 33 7.33 1.74 10.46
CA GLU A 33 8.74 2.06 10.80
C GLU A 33 9.59 2.32 9.55
N LEU A 34 9.32 1.63 8.44
CA LEU A 34 9.99 1.88 7.17
C LEU A 34 9.61 3.28 6.62
N HIS A 35 8.32 3.64 6.62
CA HIS A 35 7.88 4.98 6.20
C HIS A 35 8.49 6.07 7.07
N GLU A 36 8.47 5.89 8.39
CA GLU A 36 9.11 6.83 9.32
C GLU A 36 10.60 6.99 9.00
N THR A 37 11.32 5.88 8.78
CA THR A 37 12.75 5.92 8.45
C THR A 37 13.02 6.61 7.11
N ILE A 38 12.21 6.35 6.08
CA ILE A 38 12.31 7.00 4.76
C ILE A 38 12.12 8.52 4.90
N ILE A 39 11.13 8.93 5.67
CA ILE A 39 10.75 10.34 5.79
C ILE A 39 11.72 11.10 6.71
N GLU A 40 12.05 10.54 7.87
CA GLU A 40 12.84 11.24 8.90
C GLU A 40 14.36 11.11 8.72
N LYS A 41 14.84 9.98 8.16
CA LYS A 41 16.26 9.62 8.04
C LYS A 41 16.68 9.26 6.61
N PRO A 42 16.38 10.10 5.59
CA PRO A 42 16.55 9.75 4.16
C PRO A 42 18.00 9.40 3.79
N ALA A 43 18.98 10.09 4.36
CA ALA A 43 20.39 9.78 4.10
C ALA A 43 20.79 8.40 4.64
N THR A 44 20.43 8.11 5.90
CA THR A 44 20.77 6.86 6.57
C THR A 44 20.23 5.64 5.80
N ILE A 45 18.95 5.67 5.43
CA ILE A 45 18.33 4.54 4.73
C ILE A 45 18.86 4.38 3.30
N SER A 46 19.13 5.50 2.60
CA SER A 46 19.70 5.48 1.25
C SER A 46 21.11 4.91 1.23
N ASP A 47 21.98 5.35 2.15
CA ASP A 47 23.36 4.86 2.28
C ASP A 47 23.41 3.38 2.65
N ALA A 48 22.51 2.94 3.53
CA ALA A 48 22.39 1.55 3.90
C ALA A 48 21.88 0.68 2.74
N TYR A 49 20.86 1.13 2.02
CA TYR A 49 20.37 0.45 0.82
C TYR A 49 21.48 0.30 -0.22
N GLU A 50 22.23 1.37 -0.51
CA GLU A 50 23.34 1.35 -1.47
C GLU A 50 24.42 0.34 -1.07
N ARG A 51 24.82 0.30 0.21
CA ARG A 51 25.79 -0.70 0.72
C ARG A 51 25.29 -2.13 0.52
N ILE A 52 24.03 -2.42 0.87
CA ILE A 52 23.45 -3.75 0.76
C ILE A 52 23.31 -4.13 -0.72
N TRP A 53 22.85 -3.21 -1.56
CA TRP A 53 22.66 -3.46 -2.99
C TRP A 53 23.99 -3.69 -3.72
N SER A 54 25.04 -2.89 -3.42
CA SER A 54 26.37 -2.98 -4.05
C SER A 54 27.12 -4.25 -3.65
N ALA A 55 26.88 -4.76 -2.45
CA ALA A 55 27.49 -6.00 -1.97
C ALA A 55 26.84 -7.27 -2.58
N GLN A 56 25.79 -7.15 -3.39
CA GLN A 56 25.20 -8.31 -4.07
C GLN A 56 26.18 -8.92 -5.08
N PRO A 57 26.50 -10.22 -4.99
CA PRO A 57 27.23 -10.91 -6.03
C PRO A 57 26.39 -11.06 -7.30
N GLU A 58 27.05 -11.39 -8.38
CA GLU A 58 26.38 -11.70 -9.65
C GLU A 58 25.90 -13.17 -9.71
N GLY A 59 24.96 -13.42 -10.63
CA GLY A 59 24.45 -14.74 -10.95
C GLY A 59 23.70 -15.43 -9.80
N ALA A 60 23.86 -16.73 -9.69
CA ALA A 60 23.13 -17.56 -8.72
C ALA A 60 23.39 -17.17 -7.26
N LYS A 61 24.59 -16.72 -6.93
CA LYS A 61 24.97 -16.28 -5.58
C LYS A 61 24.15 -15.08 -5.08
N ALA A 62 23.54 -14.31 -5.97
CA ALA A 62 22.66 -13.20 -5.58
C ALA A 62 21.40 -13.69 -4.83
N ILE A 63 20.94 -14.91 -5.11
CA ILE A 63 19.82 -15.54 -4.40
C ILE A 63 20.22 -15.86 -2.96
N ASP A 64 21.37 -16.48 -2.77
CA ASP A 64 21.89 -16.84 -1.44
C ASP A 64 22.14 -15.56 -0.60
N TYR A 65 22.66 -14.50 -1.27
CA TYR A 65 22.84 -13.21 -0.63
C TYR A 65 21.50 -12.63 -0.15
N PHE A 66 20.45 -12.64 -0.99
CA PHE A 66 19.12 -12.20 -0.58
C PHE A 66 18.61 -12.99 0.63
N LEU A 67 18.75 -14.32 0.62
CA LEU A 67 18.32 -15.18 1.71
C LEU A 67 19.07 -14.86 3.00
N LYS A 68 20.36 -14.57 2.93
CA LYS A 68 21.17 -14.12 4.06
C LYS A 68 20.68 -12.77 4.62
N ILE A 69 20.41 -11.78 3.76
CA ILE A 69 19.87 -10.49 4.19
C ILE A 69 18.49 -10.66 4.82
N ARG A 70 17.64 -11.54 4.27
CA ARG A 70 16.33 -11.87 4.84
C ARG A 70 16.44 -12.50 6.22
N GLU A 71 17.39 -13.39 6.42
CA GLU A 71 17.65 -13.99 7.73
C GLU A 71 18.12 -12.93 8.74
N GLN A 72 19.03 -12.04 8.34
CA GLN A 72 19.49 -10.93 9.18
C GLN A 72 18.33 -10.00 9.54
N TYR A 73 17.52 -9.59 8.56
CA TYR A 73 16.32 -8.81 8.82
C TYR A 73 15.36 -9.50 9.81
N ASN A 74 15.13 -10.79 9.64
CA ASN A 74 14.23 -11.55 10.51
C ASN A 74 14.71 -11.65 11.97
N ARG A 75 16.00 -11.38 12.23
CA ARG A 75 16.57 -11.27 13.58
C ARG A 75 16.54 -9.84 14.11
N GLU A 76 16.89 -8.87 13.28
CA GLU A 76 17.18 -7.49 13.68
C GLU A 76 16.02 -6.52 13.45
N ARG A 77 15.15 -6.81 12.48
CA ARG A 77 13.92 -6.05 12.16
C ARG A 77 14.14 -4.60 11.73
N ASP A 78 15.27 -4.28 11.14
CA ASP A 78 15.60 -2.94 10.71
C ASP A 78 15.00 -2.54 9.35
N SER A 79 14.67 -1.25 9.19
CA SER A 79 14.05 -0.70 7.98
C SER A 79 14.96 -0.77 6.76
N GLU A 80 16.28 -0.70 6.94
CA GLU A 80 17.26 -0.66 5.86
C GLU A 80 17.28 -1.96 5.07
N ARG A 81 17.33 -3.10 5.78
CA ARG A 81 17.24 -4.41 5.14
C ARG A 81 15.85 -4.66 4.57
N LEU A 82 14.80 -4.19 5.25
CA LEU A 82 13.44 -4.33 4.74
C LEU A 82 13.25 -3.64 3.40
N LEU A 83 13.75 -2.41 3.24
CA LEU A 83 13.71 -1.69 1.96
C LEU A 83 14.36 -2.50 0.84
N PHE A 84 15.57 -3.03 1.09
CA PHE A 84 16.25 -3.89 0.11
C PHE A 84 15.43 -5.13 -0.23
N LEU A 85 14.87 -5.82 0.76
CA LEU A 85 14.10 -7.04 0.56
C LEU A 85 12.83 -6.79 -0.27
N ILE A 86 12.10 -5.70 -0.01
CA ILE A 86 10.91 -5.32 -0.77
C ILE A 86 11.29 -5.02 -2.22
N LEU A 87 12.31 -4.21 -2.46
CA LEU A 87 12.70 -3.79 -3.81
C LEU A 87 13.36 -4.91 -4.64
N ARG A 88 13.82 -5.98 -3.98
CA ARG A 88 14.51 -7.12 -4.59
C ARG A 88 13.62 -8.37 -4.71
N CYS A 89 12.50 -8.42 -4.00
CA CYS A 89 11.61 -9.59 -4.03
C CYS A 89 10.68 -9.62 -5.25
N VAL A 90 9.99 -10.75 -5.44
CA VAL A 90 9.01 -10.94 -6.51
C VAL A 90 7.87 -9.93 -6.36
N ALA A 91 7.61 -9.19 -7.42
CA ALA A 91 6.54 -8.20 -7.55
C ALA A 91 6.57 -7.06 -6.48
N ASN A 92 7.71 -6.86 -5.82
CA ASN A 92 7.86 -5.93 -4.68
C ASN A 92 6.79 -6.16 -3.58
N ALA A 93 6.31 -7.40 -3.47
CA ALA A 93 5.21 -7.74 -2.57
C ALA A 93 5.70 -7.91 -1.13
N VAL A 94 5.04 -7.24 -0.20
CA VAL A 94 5.33 -7.39 1.23
C VAL A 94 4.59 -8.61 1.74
N ARG A 95 5.32 -9.60 2.26
CA ARG A 95 4.74 -10.81 2.86
C ARG A 95 5.49 -11.21 4.12
N PHE A 96 4.73 -11.33 5.20
CA PHE A 96 5.22 -11.85 6.47
C PHE A 96 4.56 -13.20 6.77
N ALA A 97 5.28 -14.11 7.39
CA ALA A 97 4.73 -15.35 7.93
C ALA A 97 4.03 -15.09 9.27
N LYS A 98 3.22 -16.03 9.77
CA LYS A 98 2.49 -15.90 11.05
C LYS A 98 3.37 -15.55 12.25
N ASN A 99 4.65 -15.91 12.21
CA ASN A 99 5.63 -15.57 13.24
C ASN A 99 6.26 -14.18 13.04
N GLY A 100 5.74 -13.37 12.13
CA GLY A 100 6.23 -12.03 11.82
C GLY A 100 7.52 -12.00 10.97
N ASN A 101 7.99 -13.13 10.44
CA ASN A 101 9.15 -13.17 9.57
C ASN A 101 8.82 -12.77 8.14
N PHE A 102 9.65 -11.91 7.53
CA PHE A 102 9.55 -11.63 6.11
C PHE A 102 9.81 -12.93 5.32
N SER A 103 8.86 -13.32 4.47
CA SER A 103 8.83 -14.66 3.87
C SER A 103 8.90 -14.65 2.33
N GLN A 104 8.90 -13.46 1.71
CA GLN A 104 8.90 -13.36 0.25
C GLN A 104 10.20 -13.87 -0.39
N SER A 105 10.07 -14.41 -1.60
CA SER A 105 11.18 -14.93 -2.39
C SER A 105 11.87 -13.85 -3.21
N PRO A 106 13.17 -14.00 -3.53
CA PRO A 106 13.87 -13.06 -4.42
C PRO A 106 13.33 -13.16 -5.85
N ASP A 107 13.26 -12.04 -6.54
CA ASP A 107 13.06 -12.04 -7.99
C ASP A 107 14.36 -12.50 -8.67
N LYS A 108 14.29 -13.58 -9.43
CA LYS A 108 15.48 -14.19 -10.08
C LYS A 108 15.98 -13.38 -11.28
N ARG A 109 15.17 -12.46 -11.81
CA ARG A 109 15.45 -11.71 -13.04
C ARG A 109 15.95 -10.29 -12.79
N ARG A 110 15.65 -9.72 -11.61
CA ARG A 110 15.96 -8.32 -11.27
C ARG A 110 16.99 -8.26 -10.16
N ARG A 111 17.86 -7.27 -10.21
CA ARG A 111 18.83 -6.99 -9.14
C ARG A 111 18.26 -6.04 -8.06
N GLY A 112 17.04 -5.59 -8.22
CA GLY A 112 16.44 -4.50 -7.45
C GLY A 112 16.66 -3.15 -8.13
N THR A 113 16.03 -2.12 -7.61
CA THR A 113 16.14 -0.74 -8.14
C THR A 113 17.55 -0.20 -7.89
N HIS A 114 18.10 0.56 -8.85
CA HIS A 114 19.44 1.17 -8.70
C HIS A 114 19.46 2.16 -7.52
N PRO A 115 20.55 2.20 -6.71
CA PRO A 115 20.65 3.04 -5.53
C PRO A 115 20.38 4.52 -5.79
N ASP A 116 20.88 5.09 -6.90
CA ASP A 116 20.68 6.49 -7.23
C ASP A 116 19.18 6.84 -7.33
N ARG A 117 18.40 5.98 -8.02
CA ARG A 117 16.94 6.18 -8.12
C ARG A 117 16.25 6.08 -6.76
N ILE A 118 16.68 5.17 -5.92
CA ILE A 118 16.15 5.05 -4.56
C ILE A 118 16.48 6.28 -3.75
N ARG A 119 17.72 6.75 -3.82
CA ARG A 119 18.15 7.99 -3.15
C ARG A 119 17.30 9.19 -3.58
N GLU A 120 17.14 9.40 -4.88
CA GLU A 120 16.30 10.47 -5.42
C GLU A 120 14.86 10.37 -4.89
N SER A 121 14.25 9.19 -4.97
CA SER A 121 12.88 8.97 -4.50
C SER A 121 12.73 9.17 -2.99
N VAL A 122 13.64 8.63 -2.20
CA VAL A 122 13.62 8.74 -0.72
C VAL A 122 13.75 10.20 -0.29
N PHE A 123 14.69 10.96 -0.90
CA PHE A 123 14.84 12.38 -0.59
C PHE A 123 13.63 13.21 -1.06
N ALA A 124 13.04 12.89 -2.21
CA ALA A 124 11.83 13.55 -2.69
C ALA A 124 10.64 13.32 -1.72
N VAL A 125 10.41 12.08 -1.28
CA VAL A 125 9.37 11.75 -0.31
C VAL A 125 9.62 12.44 1.04
N SER A 126 10.85 12.39 1.55
CA SER A 126 11.22 13.09 2.79
C SER A 126 10.96 14.60 2.68
N LYS A 127 11.33 15.24 1.57
CA LYS A 127 11.10 16.69 1.36
C LYS A 127 9.61 17.05 1.39
N LEU A 128 8.75 16.16 0.89
CA LEU A 128 7.29 16.39 0.85
C LEU A 128 6.63 16.24 2.23
N LEU A 129 7.07 15.24 3.01
CA LEU A 129 6.32 14.71 4.14
C LEU A 129 6.95 14.98 5.52
N LYS A 130 8.26 15.27 5.59
CA LYS A 130 8.96 15.49 6.86
C LYS A 130 8.40 16.69 7.62
N GLY A 131 8.14 16.48 8.91
CA GLY A 131 7.53 17.46 9.79
C GLY A 131 6.04 17.71 9.53
N LYS A 132 5.41 16.92 8.65
CA LYS A 132 3.99 17.02 8.31
C LYS A 132 3.26 15.68 8.48
N THR A 133 3.95 14.62 8.94
CA THR A 133 3.40 13.27 8.95
C THR A 133 3.45 12.67 10.35
N GLU A 134 2.34 12.11 10.79
CA GLU A 134 2.24 11.23 11.93
C GLU A 134 2.24 9.78 11.48
N PHE A 135 2.86 8.90 12.27
CA PHE A 135 2.96 7.47 12.01
C PHE A 135 2.18 6.70 13.07
N CYS A 136 1.24 5.87 12.65
CA CYS A 136 0.35 5.16 13.57
C CYS A 136 0.36 3.65 13.27
N CYS A 137 0.97 2.86 14.15
CA CYS A 137 0.91 1.39 14.07
C CYS A 137 -0.32 0.88 14.83
N ALA A 138 -1.48 0.93 14.20
CA ALA A 138 -2.75 0.53 14.78
C ALA A 138 -3.74 0.06 13.69
N ASP A 139 -4.88 -0.46 14.10
CA ASP A 139 -5.95 -0.79 13.17
C ASP A 139 -6.62 0.47 12.59
N PHE A 140 -7.34 0.29 11.49
CA PHE A 140 -7.96 1.39 10.74
C PHE A 140 -8.95 2.21 11.57
N ALA A 141 -9.65 1.61 12.54
CA ALA A 141 -10.59 2.31 13.38
C ALA A 141 -9.87 3.28 14.31
N THR A 142 -8.79 2.82 14.93
CA THR A 142 -7.92 3.68 15.77
C THR A 142 -7.25 4.78 14.97
N VAL A 143 -6.65 4.45 13.82
CA VAL A 143 -5.98 5.44 12.96
C VAL A 143 -6.93 6.56 12.52
N SER A 144 -8.18 6.23 12.21
CA SER A 144 -9.18 7.20 11.75
C SER A 144 -10.01 7.83 12.89
N GLU A 145 -9.73 7.52 14.16
CA GLU A 145 -10.56 7.94 15.30
C GLU A 145 -10.62 9.47 15.46
N SER A 146 -9.50 10.13 15.32
CA SER A 146 -9.37 11.58 15.44
C SER A 146 -9.83 12.36 14.21
N ALA A 147 -10.09 11.68 13.08
CA ALA A 147 -10.51 12.35 11.86
C ALA A 147 -11.81 13.14 12.04
N SER A 148 -11.88 14.33 11.44
CA SER A 148 -12.96 15.30 11.51
C SER A 148 -13.54 15.59 10.11
N HIS A 149 -14.52 16.49 10.05
CA HIS A 149 -15.12 16.94 8.79
C HIS A 149 -14.14 17.72 7.87
N ASP A 150 -13.03 18.21 8.43
CA ASP A 150 -12.01 18.94 7.67
C ASP A 150 -10.94 18.00 7.10
N ASP A 151 -10.99 16.71 7.44
CA ASP A 151 -10.04 15.70 7.00
C ASP A 151 -10.61 14.86 5.86
N LEU A 152 -9.72 14.16 5.14
CA LEU A 152 -10.09 13.12 4.18
C LEU A 152 -9.42 11.82 4.57
N VAL A 153 -10.21 10.76 4.75
CA VAL A 153 -9.70 9.41 5.04
C VAL A 153 -9.72 8.57 3.76
N TYR A 154 -8.54 8.19 3.26
CA TYR A 154 -8.43 7.24 2.16
C TYR A 154 -8.17 5.82 2.70
N MET A 155 -8.98 4.86 2.27
CA MET A 155 -8.91 3.47 2.71
C MET A 155 -8.78 2.53 1.51
N ASP A 156 -7.77 1.66 1.55
CA ASP A 156 -7.55 0.57 0.58
C ASP A 156 -7.32 -0.74 1.33
N PRO A 157 -8.36 -1.26 2.00
CA PRO A 157 -8.25 -2.49 2.77
C PRO A 157 -8.07 -3.71 1.87
N PRO A 158 -7.64 -4.86 2.42
CA PRO A 158 -7.64 -6.13 1.74
C PRO A 158 -9.03 -6.47 1.18
N TYR A 159 -9.12 -6.78 -0.13
CA TYR A 159 -10.40 -7.06 -0.80
C TYR A 159 -11.00 -8.38 -0.35
N GLN A 160 -12.34 -8.42 -0.31
CA GLN A 160 -13.09 -9.65 -0.05
C GLN A 160 -12.86 -10.69 -1.16
N GLY A 161 -12.86 -11.98 -0.80
CA GLY A 161 -12.80 -13.07 -1.76
C GLY A 161 -11.48 -13.25 -2.52
N THR A 162 -10.47 -12.41 -2.27
CA THR A 162 -9.11 -12.60 -2.80
C THR A 162 -8.29 -13.54 -1.92
N THR A 163 -8.78 -13.87 -0.74
CA THR A 163 -8.12 -14.69 0.29
C THR A 163 -8.64 -16.12 0.39
N ASP A 164 -9.66 -16.50 -0.36
CA ASP A 164 -10.15 -17.87 -0.44
C ASP A 164 -9.11 -18.73 -1.18
N GLY A 165 -8.23 -19.31 -0.42
CA GLY A 165 -7.28 -20.35 -0.87
C GLY A 165 -5.87 -19.85 -0.97
N ALA A 166 -4.94 -19.62 -1.10
CA ALA A 166 -3.49 -19.51 -1.30
C ALA A 166 -2.85 -18.12 -1.10
N ASP A 167 -3.60 -17.04 -1.15
CA ASP A 167 -3.01 -15.70 -1.02
C ASP A 167 -3.05 -15.16 0.43
N LYS A 168 -2.05 -15.59 1.20
CA LYS A 168 -1.87 -15.21 2.61
C LYS A 168 -1.13 -13.88 2.75
N ARG A 169 -1.43 -12.88 1.91
CA ARG A 169 -0.77 -11.57 1.98
C ARG A 169 -1.10 -10.79 3.25
N TYR A 170 -2.24 -11.07 3.85
CA TYR A 170 -2.72 -10.38 5.03
C TYR A 170 -2.87 -11.36 6.19
N PHE A 171 -2.37 -10.98 7.36
CA PHE A 171 -2.38 -11.81 8.58
C PHE A 171 -3.78 -12.01 9.15
N GLU A 172 -4.63 -11.00 9.00
CA GLU A 172 -6.01 -11.00 9.46
C GLU A 172 -6.91 -10.62 8.29
N GLN A 173 -8.00 -11.36 8.12
CA GLN A 173 -9.08 -10.94 7.23
C GLN A 173 -9.69 -9.67 7.80
N LEU A 174 -9.89 -8.66 6.95
CA LEU A 174 -10.64 -7.49 7.32
C LEU A 174 -12.04 -7.92 7.78
N ASP A 175 -12.40 -7.60 9.01
CA ASP A 175 -13.76 -7.74 9.49
C ASP A 175 -14.65 -6.69 8.80
N ARG A 176 -15.46 -7.16 7.83
CA ARG A 176 -16.35 -6.31 7.05
C ARG A 176 -17.37 -5.57 7.94
N GLU A 177 -17.84 -6.21 8.99
CA GLU A 177 -18.81 -5.59 9.89
C GLU A 177 -18.19 -4.42 10.66
N ARG A 178 -16.97 -4.60 11.17
CA ARG A 178 -16.20 -3.52 11.78
C ARG A 178 -15.94 -2.37 10.82
N LEU A 179 -15.61 -2.66 9.56
CA LEU A 179 -15.44 -1.62 8.54
C LEU A 179 -16.74 -0.84 8.34
N ILE A 180 -17.89 -1.52 8.17
CA ILE A 180 -19.20 -0.89 7.99
C ILE A 180 -19.58 -0.04 9.21
N ILE A 181 -19.36 -0.53 10.42
CA ILE A 181 -19.59 0.24 11.66
C ILE A 181 -18.78 1.53 11.62
N ARG A 182 -17.49 1.43 11.28
CA ARG A 182 -16.61 2.60 11.22
C ARG A 182 -17.04 3.60 10.15
N LEU A 183 -17.44 3.12 8.97
CA LEU A 183 -17.96 3.99 7.90
C LEU A 183 -19.24 4.72 8.34
N ARG A 184 -20.15 4.06 9.08
CA ARG A 184 -21.36 4.69 9.66
C ARG A 184 -21.01 5.77 10.66
N GLU A 185 -20.06 5.52 11.56
CA GLU A 185 -19.57 6.53 12.51
C GLU A 185 -18.99 7.74 11.79
N MET A 186 -18.15 7.51 10.77
CA MET A 186 -17.59 8.59 9.96
C MET A 186 -18.68 9.36 9.22
N THR A 187 -19.65 8.68 8.61
CA THR A 187 -20.80 9.29 7.93
C THR A 187 -21.61 10.16 8.91
N THR A 188 -21.91 9.66 10.11
CA THR A 188 -22.65 10.40 11.14
C THR A 188 -21.88 11.65 11.61
N ARG A 189 -20.55 11.56 11.71
CA ARG A 189 -19.68 12.69 12.09
C ARG A 189 -19.37 13.63 10.94
N GLY A 190 -19.83 13.33 9.73
CA GLY A 190 -19.53 14.11 8.53
C GLY A 190 -18.07 14.05 8.07
N VAL A 191 -17.33 12.98 8.45
CA VAL A 191 -15.93 12.77 8.04
C VAL A 191 -15.90 12.27 6.60
N PRO A 192 -15.28 13.00 5.67
CA PRO A 192 -15.14 12.55 4.29
C PRO A 192 -14.23 11.33 4.17
N TYR A 193 -14.64 10.35 3.34
CA TYR A 193 -13.79 9.21 3.04
C TYR A 193 -13.86 8.79 1.57
N ILE A 194 -12.76 8.22 1.10
CA ILE A 194 -12.67 7.49 -0.17
C ILE A 194 -12.26 6.07 0.20
N LEU A 195 -13.04 5.08 -0.24
CA LEU A 195 -12.76 3.67 0.01
C LEU A 195 -12.58 2.94 -1.32
N SER A 196 -11.40 2.36 -1.56
CA SER A 196 -11.16 1.36 -2.59
C SER A 196 -11.50 0.00 -2.01
N TYR A 197 -12.54 -0.65 -2.48
CA TYR A 197 -13.00 -1.89 -1.87
C TYR A 197 -13.75 -2.75 -2.86
N ASP A 198 -13.49 -4.07 -2.79
CA ASP A 198 -14.00 -5.02 -3.77
C ASP A 198 -13.64 -4.66 -5.23
N GLY A 199 -14.12 -5.43 -6.17
CA GLY A 199 -13.85 -5.18 -7.57
C GLY A 199 -14.58 -6.15 -8.47
N GLN A 200 -14.31 -6.02 -9.78
CA GLN A 200 -14.87 -6.89 -10.78
C GLN A 200 -13.78 -7.37 -11.74
N HIS A 201 -13.76 -8.66 -11.99
CA HIS A 201 -12.86 -9.28 -12.96
C HIS A 201 -13.69 -9.95 -14.06
N GLY A 202 -13.81 -9.31 -15.21
CA GLY A 202 -14.78 -9.69 -16.23
C GLY A 202 -16.20 -9.58 -15.68
N GLU A 203 -16.98 -10.67 -15.72
CA GLU A 203 -18.33 -10.72 -15.17
C GLU A 203 -18.40 -11.09 -13.68
N LYS A 204 -17.27 -11.50 -13.08
CA LYS A 204 -17.23 -11.93 -11.69
C LYS A 204 -17.03 -10.74 -10.76
N LYS A 205 -18.05 -10.43 -9.96
CA LYS A 205 -17.97 -9.50 -8.83
C LYS A 205 -17.35 -10.19 -7.63
N TYR A 206 -16.51 -9.43 -6.87
CA TYR A 206 -15.92 -9.86 -5.60
C TYR A 206 -16.55 -9.01 -4.49
N GLY A 207 -17.07 -9.69 -3.47
CA GLY A 207 -17.69 -9.05 -2.32
C GLY A 207 -19.11 -8.52 -2.57
N GLU A 208 -19.71 -8.04 -1.51
CA GLU A 208 -21.02 -7.39 -1.50
C GLU A 208 -20.86 -5.87 -1.53
N ASP A 209 -21.78 -5.19 -2.19
CA ASP A 209 -21.83 -3.73 -2.16
C ASP A 209 -21.96 -3.19 -0.72
N LEU A 210 -21.52 -1.96 -0.49
CA LEU A 210 -21.72 -1.30 0.79
C LEU A 210 -23.21 -1.08 1.07
N PRO A 211 -23.64 -1.09 2.35
CA PRO A 211 -25.02 -0.79 2.72
C PRO A 211 -25.49 0.57 2.21
N ALA A 212 -26.75 0.64 1.76
CA ALA A 212 -27.32 1.84 1.17
C ALA A 212 -27.43 3.03 2.17
N ASP A 213 -27.52 2.74 3.46
CA ASP A 213 -27.57 3.73 4.54
C ASP A 213 -26.28 4.56 4.70
N LEU A 214 -25.18 4.12 4.10
CA LEU A 214 -23.94 4.91 4.03
C LEU A 214 -24.01 6.05 3.01
N HIS A 215 -25.01 6.04 2.12
CA HIS A 215 -25.17 7.04 1.06
C HIS A 215 -23.91 7.32 0.26
N ALA A 216 -23.01 6.31 0.16
CA ALA A 216 -21.77 6.43 -0.59
C ALA A 216 -22.01 6.27 -2.09
N TYR A 217 -21.40 7.14 -2.89
CA TYR A 217 -21.42 7.03 -4.33
C TYR A 217 -20.39 5.99 -4.80
N LYS A 218 -20.84 4.94 -5.48
CA LYS A 218 -19.98 3.92 -6.06
C LYS A 218 -19.62 4.26 -7.50
N MET A 219 -18.33 4.21 -7.82
CA MET A 219 -17.82 4.26 -9.19
C MET A 219 -16.91 3.06 -9.48
N LEU A 220 -16.90 2.62 -10.74
CA LEU A 220 -15.98 1.57 -11.20
C LEU A 220 -14.83 2.22 -11.95
N VAL A 221 -13.62 1.93 -11.52
CA VAL A 221 -12.39 2.43 -12.14
C VAL A 221 -11.69 1.28 -12.87
N ARG A 222 -11.39 1.47 -14.16
CA ARG A 222 -10.66 0.50 -14.95
C ARG A 222 -9.18 0.51 -14.55
N VAL A 223 -8.68 -0.56 -13.95
CA VAL A 223 -7.28 -0.66 -13.47
C VAL A 223 -6.33 -1.35 -14.46
N GLY A 224 -6.85 -1.91 -15.54
CA GLY A 224 -6.03 -2.50 -16.58
C GLY A 224 -6.26 -3.99 -16.79
N ARG A 225 -5.30 -4.66 -17.47
CA ARG A 225 -5.38 -6.10 -17.77
C ARG A 225 -4.92 -6.92 -16.57
N SER A 226 -5.69 -7.93 -16.22
CA SER A 226 -5.29 -8.89 -15.18
C SER A 226 -4.04 -9.66 -15.61
N THR A 227 -3.03 -9.68 -14.72
CA THR A 227 -1.81 -10.48 -14.91
C THR A 227 -2.12 -11.98 -15.06
N GLN A 228 -3.12 -12.50 -14.34
CA GLN A 228 -3.57 -13.90 -14.47
C GLN A 228 -4.33 -14.15 -15.78
N GLY A 229 -5.14 -13.20 -16.25
CA GLY A 229 -5.82 -13.27 -17.52
C GLY A 229 -4.83 -13.34 -18.69
N THR A 230 -3.79 -12.52 -18.66
CA THR A 230 -2.73 -12.47 -19.68
C THR A 230 -1.94 -13.79 -19.77
N LEU A 231 -1.68 -14.44 -18.62
CA LEU A 231 -1.00 -15.74 -18.58
C LEU A 231 -1.86 -16.88 -19.18
N ASN A 232 -3.20 -16.73 -19.17
CA ASN A 232 -4.15 -17.70 -19.72
C ASN A 232 -4.63 -17.31 -21.14
N GLY A 233 -4.02 -16.34 -21.80
CA GLY A 233 -4.38 -15.89 -23.14
C GLY A 233 -5.75 -15.20 -23.26
N LYS A 234 -6.34 -14.76 -22.14
CA LYS A 234 -7.62 -14.04 -22.09
C LYS A 234 -7.39 -12.57 -21.73
N GLU A 235 -7.92 -11.66 -22.54
CA GLU A 235 -7.95 -10.23 -22.20
C GLU A 235 -9.11 -9.99 -21.22
N VAL A 236 -8.81 -10.12 -19.92
CA VAL A 236 -9.80 -9.81 -18.88
C VAL A 236 -9.46 -8.48 -18.25
N ILE A 237 -10.40 -7.54 -18.34
CA ILE A 237 -10.28 -6.22 -17.75
C ILE A 237 -10.68 -6.30 -16.28
N THR A 238 -9.86 -5.73 -15.42
CA THR A 238 -10.14 -5.57 -14.00
C THR A 238 -10.67 -4.18 -13.72
N TYR A 239 -11.75 -4.10 -12.96
CA TYR A 239 -12.30 -2.89 -12.41
C TYR A 239 -12.20 -2.94 -10.89
N GLU A 240 -11.85 -1.81 -10.27
CA GLU A 240 -11.92 -1.60 -8.84
C GLU A 240 -13.11 -0.70 -8.50
N SER A 241 -13.78 -0.99 -7.40
CA SER A 241 -14.87 -0.15 -6.91
C SER A 241 -14.30 0.91 -5.98
N ILE A 242 -14.56 2.17 -6.31
CA ILE A 242 -14.24 3.31 -5.45
C ILE A 242 -15.55 3.85 -4.88
N TYR A 243 -15.64 3.95 -3.57
CA TYR A 243 -16.77 4.52 -2.87
C TYR A 243 -16.39 5.89 -2.32
N LEU A 244 -17.17 6.91 -2.66
CA LEU A 244 -17.04 8.28 -2.17
C LEU A 244 -18.11 8.54 -1.12
N SER A 245 -17.76 8.99 0.06
CA SER A 245 -18.71 9.37 1.09
C SER A 245 -19.63 10.51 0.61
N HIS A 246 -20.79 10.66 1.26
CA HIS A 246 -21.72 11.74 0.97
C HIS A 246 -21.02 13.11 1.05
N GLY A 247 -21.24 13.96 0.05
CA GLY A 247 -20.61 15.30 -0.05
C GLY A 247 -19.35 15.34 -0.93
N LEU A 248 -18.66 14.22 -1.16
CA LEU A 248 -17.63 14.15 -2.18
C LEU A 248 -18.27 14.02 -3.57
N ARG A 249 -17.70 14.72 -4.56
CA ARG A 249 -18.22 14.69 -5.94
C ARG A 249 -17.37 13.77 -6.79
N ALA A 250 -18.03 12.92 -7.57
CA ALA A 250 -17.36 12.18 -8.62
C ALA A 250 -16.74 13.14 -9.65
N PRO A 251 -15.60 12.77 -10.26
CA PRO A 251 -15.05 13.53 -11.38
C PRO A 251 -16.10 13.70 -12.49
N LYS A 252 -16.13 14.86 -13.13
CA LYS A 252 -17.09 15.14 -14.23
C LYS A 252 -16.80 14.34 -15.51
N GLU A 253 -15.58 13.84 -15.65
CA GLU A 253 -15.12 12.98 -16.75
C GLU A 253 -14.56 11.69 -16.18
N GLU A 254 -14.74 10.56 -16.90
CA GLU A 254 -14.06 9.34 -16.55
C GLU A 254 -12.54 9.57 -16.55
N PRO A 255 -11.84 9.31 -15.45
CA PRO A 255 -10.40 9.52 -15.42
C PRO A 255 -9.74 8.61 -16.46
N GLN A 256 -9.20 9.19 -17.52
CA GLN A 256 -8.33 8.49 -18.45
C GLN A 256 -6.99 8.27 -17.75
N PHE A 257 -6.85 7.16 -17.05
CA PHE A 257 -5.56 6.74 -16.51
C PHE A 257 -4.69 6.24 -17.65
N SER A 258 -3.87 7.10 -18.23
CA SER A 258 -2.69 6.66 -18.95
C SER A 258 -1.62 6.32 -17.93
N PHE A 259 -1.39 5.04 -17.66
CA PHE A 259 -0.20 4.60 -16.96
C PHE A 259 1.00 4.85 -17.88
N ALA A 260 1.60 6.04 -17.79
CA ALA A 260 2.97 6.22 -18.19
C ALA A 260 3.80 5.45 -17.14
N LEU A 261 4.33 4.31 -17.56
CA LEU A 261 5.36 3.58 -16.82
C LEU A 261 6.55 4.54 -16.64
N MET A 262 6.69 5.12 -15.43
CA MET A 262 7.94 5.70 -14.95
C MET A 262 8.78 4.62 -14.29
#